data_8943720f4e060396329ececfae76a4ec
#
_entry.id   8943720f4e060396329ececfae76a4ec
#
_cell.length_a   1.000
_cell.length_b   1.000
_cell.length_c   1.000
_cell.angle_alpha   90.00
_cell.angle_beta   90.00
_cell.angle_gamma   90.00
#
_symmetry.space_group_name_H-M   'P 1'
#
loop_
_entity.id
_entity.type
_entity.pdbx_description
1 polymer ?
#
loop_
_entity_poly.entity_id
_entity_poly.type
_entity_poly.pdbx_seq_one_letter_code
_entity_poly.pdbx_strand_id
1 'polypeptide(L)'
;IAEQNPADVEALKELKCGDSTIGEMLTEKIAKIGENMNIRRFARIETTGAVVDYIHAAGKIGVLVEADAENNDTTKECLRNVAMQVAALSPKYLSSDDIPEEYKEHEKKILIEQLKNDPKNASKPENIIEKMITGRLAKEFKEVCLLEQEYVKAENKENVAKYVKSVGDITIKQFVRFETGEGMEKKDENFAEEVAKAMN
;
A
#
# COMPACT_ATOMS: atom_id res chain seq x y z
N ILE A 1 8.84 -7.11 -17.99
CA ILE A 1 9.30 -6.01 -17.12
C ILE A 1 10.70 -6.33 -16.58
N ALA A 2 10.90 -7.45 -15.91
CA ALA A 2 12.16 -7.79 -15.25
C ALA A 2 13.37 -7.79 -16.22
N GLU A 3 13.20 -8.36 -17.39
CA GLU A 3 14.28 -8.53 -18.39
C GLU A 3 14.51 -7.28 -19.24
N GLN A 4 13.45 -6.59 -19.63
CA GLN A 4 13.50 -5.52 -20.63
C GLN A 4 13.45 -4.11 -20.02
N ASN A 5 13.15 -4.00 -18.72
CA ASN A 5 13.17 -2.76 -17.93
C ASN A 5 12.54 -1.54 -18.66
N PRO A 6 11.24 -1.57 -19.02
CA PRO A 6 10.61 -0.45 -19.72
C PRO A 6 10.64 0.81 -18.85
N ALA A 7 10.75 1.97 -19.48
CA ALA A 7 10.84 3.24 -18.80
C ALA A 7 9.49 3.66 -18.17
N ASP A 8 8.39 3.34 -18.84
CA ASP A 8 7.03 3.70 -18.44
C ASP A 8 6.00 2.70 -18.98
N VAL A 9 4.71 2.95 -18.72
CA VAL A 9 3.62 2.08 -19.13
C VAL A 9 3.45 2.05 -20.66
N GLU A 10 3.73 3.13 -21.34
CA GLU A 10 3.61 3.17 -22.80
C GLU A 10 4.73 2.31 -23.42
N ALA A 11 5.97 2.48 -22.96
CA ALA A 11 7.08 1.60 -23.37
C ALA A 11 6.79 0.13 -23.02
N LEU A 12 6.15 -0.16 -21.87
CA LEU A 12 5.75 -1.51 -21.51
C LEU A 12 4.76 -2.11 -22.52
N LYS A 13 3.79 -1.35 -22.99
CA LYS A 13 2.80 -1.84 -23.96
C LYS A 13 3.42 -2.23 -25.30
N GLU A 14 4.51 -1.58 -25.70
CA GLU A 14 5.25 -1.87 -26.94
C GLU A 14 6.15 -3.10 -26.83
N LEU A 15 6.41 -3.60 -25.62
CA LEU A 15 7.27 -4.76 -25.44
C LEU A 15 6.63 -6.04 -25.98
N LYS A 16 7.45 -6.83 -26.68
CA LYS A 16 7.05 -8.15 -27.15
C LYS A 16 7.02 -9.17 -26.01
N CYS A 17 5.94 -9.95 -25.99
CA CYS A 17 5.76 -11.11 -25.15
C CYS A 17 5.27 -12.29 -26.03
N GLY A 18 6.19 -13.14 -26.45
CA GLY A 18 5.93 -14.11 -27.50
C GLY A 18 5.76 -13.44 -28.87
N ASP A 19 4.68 -13.78 -29.57
CA ASP A 19 4.39 -13.28 -30.94
C ASP A 19 3.66 -11.92 -30.95
N SER A 20 3.14 -11.47 -29.80
CA SER A 20 2.35 -10.24 -29.67
C SER A 20 3.03 -9.23 -28.75
N THR A 21 2.62 -7.97 -28.82
CA THR A 21 2.97 -6.95 -27.83
C THR A 21 2.06 -7.05 -26.61
N ILE A 22 2.50 -6.48 -25.47
CA ILE A 22 1.67 -6.42 -24.25
C ILE A 22 0.39 -5.61 -24.51
N GLY A 23 0.47 -4.55 -25.33
CA GLY A 23 -0.71 -3.76 -25.75
C GLY A 23 -1.72 -4.57 -26.55
N GLU A 24 -1.26 -5.39 -27.50
CA GLU A 24 -2.12 -6.30 -28.26
C GLU A 24 -2.78 -7.34 -27.35
N MET A 25 -2.00 -7.95 -26.46
CA MET A 25 -2.53 -8.91 -25.47
C MET A 25 -3.58 -8.28 -24.54
N LEU A 26 -3.38 -7.01 -24.13
CA LEU A 26 -4.37 -6.27 -23.34
C LEU A 26 -5.67 -6.07 -24.15
N THR A 27 -5.56 -5.67 -25.42
CA THR A 27 -6.70 -5.48 -26.33
C THR A 27 -7.50 -6.79 -26.52
N GLU A 28 -6.82 -7.90 -26.71
CA GLU A 28 -7.46 -9.22 -26.79
C GLU A 28 -8.19 -9.60 -25.50
N LYS A 29 -7.60 -9.29 -24.33
CA LYS A 29 -8.24 -9.52 -23.03
C LYS A 29 -9.50 -8.68 -22.86
N ILE A 30 -9.45 -7.39 -23.22
CA ILE A 30 -10.60 -6.49 -23.22
C ILE A 30 -11.73 -7.05 -24.10
N ALA A 31 -11.40 -7.46 -25.32
CA ALA A 31 -12.37 -8.01 -26.25
C ALA A 31 -13.01 -9.33 -25.75
N LYS A 32 -12.22 -10.17 -25.07
CA LYS A 32 -12.70 -11.46 -24.53
C LYS A 32 -13.55 -11.32 -23.28
N ILE A 33 -13.19 -10.40 -22.38
CA ILE A 33 -13.84 -10.22 -21.06
C ILE A 33 -15.02 -9.25 -21.18
N GLY A 34 -14.96 -8.28 -22.09
CA GLY A 34 -15.97 -7.24 -22.27
C GLY A 34 -15.83 -6.08 -21.27
N GLU A 35 -14.72 -6.01 -20.52
CA GLU A 35 -14.46 -4.96 -19.55
C GLU A 35 -13.33 -4.05 -20.03
N ASN A 36 -13.46 -2.74 -19.78
CA ASN A 36 -12.41 -1.76 -20.10
C ASN A 36 -11.28 -1.83 -19.06
N MET A 37 -10.22 -2.56 -19.42
CA MET A 37 -9.04 -2.75 -18.57
C MET A 37 -7.89 -1.85 -19.01
N ASN A 38 -7.05 -1.43 -18.06
CA ASN A 38 -5.84 -0.66 -18.35
C ASN A 38 -4.70 -1.06 -17.44
N ILE A 39 -3.47 -1.06 -17.98
CA ILE A 39 -2.24 -1.15 -17.18
C ILE A 39 -1.93 0.27 -16.73
N ARG A 40 -2.07 0.55 -15.43
CA ARG A 40 -1.89 1.89 -14.88
C ARG A 40 -0.48 2.16 -14.41
N ARG A 41 0.18 1.15 -13.88
CA ARG A 41 1.54 1.24 -13.33
C ARG A 41 2.16 -0.15 -13.21
N PHE A 42 3.45 -0.16 -13.06
CA PHE A 42 4.24 -1.32 -12.67
C PHE A 42 5.36 -0.89 -11.74
N ALA A 43 6.00 -1.84 -11.09
CA ALA A 43 7.21 -1.62 -10.32
C ALA A 43 8.23 -2.72 -10.64
N ARG A 44 9.51 -2.37 -10.60
CA ARG A 44 10.64 -3.27 -10.72
C ARG A 44 11.60 -2.98 -9.58
N ILE A 45 11.99 -4.02 -8.88
CA ILE A 45 13.02 -3.96 -7.84
C ILE A 45 14.22 -4.75 -8.33
N GLU A 46 15.40 -4.13 -8.25
CA GLU A 46 16.70 -4.75 -8.50
C GLU A 46 17.55 -4.60 -7.25
N THR A 47 17.96 -5.72 -6.68
CA THR A 47 18.65 -5.74 -5.39
C THR A 47 19.73 -6.80 -5.34
N THR A 48 20.76 -6.56 -4.54
CA THR A 48 21.74 -7.58 -4.11
C THR A 48 21.33 -8.31 -2.85
N GLY A 49 20.31 -7.83 -2.14
CA GLY A 49 19.73 -8.43 -0.95
C GLY A 49 18.64 -9.45 -1.27
N ALA A 50 17.60 -9.47 -0.48
CA ALA A 50 16.47 -10.35 -0.66
C ALA A 50 15.21 -9.59 -1.09
N VAL A 51 14.43 -10.18 -1.99
CA VAL A 51 13.11 -9.69 -2.38
C VAL A 51 12.14 -10.85 -2.44
N VAL A 52 10.91 -10.62 -1.99
CA VAL A 52 9.81 -11.58 -2.13
C VAL A 52 8.58 -10.90 -2.70
N ASP A 53 7.79 -11.68 -3.41
CA ASP A 53 6.44 -11.33 -3.85
C ASP A 53 5.40 -12.05 -2.99
N TYR A 54 4.23 -11.42 -2.89
CA TYR A 54 3.05 -12.01 -2.27
C TYR A 54 1.79 -11.58 -3.01
N ILE A 55 1.03 -12.57 -3.45
CA ILE A 55 -0.25 -12.36 -4.14
C ILE A 55 -1.39 -12.76 -3.22
N HIS A 56 -2.33 -11.86 -3.00
CA HIS A 56 -3.47 -12.06 -2.12
C HIS A 56 -4.80 -11.91 -2.86
N ALA A 57 -5.89 -12.46 -2.28
CA ALA A 57 -7.27 -12.35 -2.76
C ALA A 57 -7.41 -12.71 -4.26
N ALA A 58 -6.87 -13.86 -4.67
CA ALA A 58 -6.92 -14.35 -6.04
C ALA A 58 -6.37 -13.35 -7.08
N GLY A 59 -5.29 -12.63 -6.74
CA GLY A 59 -4.62 -11.69 -7.63
C GLY A 59 -5.11 -10.24 -7.51
N LYS A 60 -6.01 -9.94 -6.58
CA LYS A 60 -6.48 -8.56 -6.37
C LYS A 60 -5.44 -7.66 -5.72
N ILE A 61 -4.58 -8.21 -4.86
CA ILE A 61 -3.52 -7.48 -4.18
C ILE A 61 -2.20 -8.17 -4.50
N GLY A 62 -1.23 -7.37 -4.97
CA GLY A 62 0.16 -7.78 -5.18
C GLY A 62 1.09 -6.96 -4.31
N VAL A 63 2.03 -7.61 -3.64
CA VAL A 63 3.02 -6.97 -2.77
C VAL A 63 4.40 -7.44 -3.14
N LEU A 64 5.38 -6.52 -3.18
CA LEU A 64 6.81 -6.81 -3.18
C LEU A 64 7.41 -6.24 -1.90
N VAL A 65 8.30 -6.97 -1.27
CA VAL A 65 9.10 -6.49 -0.12
C VAL A 65 10.56 -6.77 -0.38
N GLU A 66 11.38 -5.72 -0.25
CA GLU A 66 12.84 -5.78 -0.37
C GLU A 66 13.49 -5.59 0.99
N ALA A 67 14.55 -6.33 1.22
CA ALA A 67 15.41 -6.16 2.39
C ALA A 67 16.90 -6.24 2.04
N ASP A 68 17.68 -5.49 2.79
CA ASP A 68 19.12 -5.70 2.90
C ASP A 68 19.35 -6.84 3.90
N ALA A 69 19.56 -8.02 3.37
CA ALA A 69 19.76 -9.25 4.11
C ALA A 69 20.25 -10.36 3.17
N GLU A 70 20.83 -11.40 3.74
CA GLU A 70 21.16 -12.61 3.00
C GLU A 70 19.90 -13.28 2.41
N ASN A 71 19.95 -13.63 1.13
CA ASN A 71 18.83 -14.24 0.42
C ASN A 71 18.74 -15.74 0.73
N ASN A 72 18.31 -16.10 1.94
CA ASN A 72 18.09 -17.46 2.42
C ASN A 72 16.62 -17.71 2.77
N ASP A 73 16.28 -18.95 3.10
CA ASP A 73 14.88 -19.35 3.36
C ASP A 73 14.29 -18.66 4.59
N THR A 74 15.06 -18.43 5.64
CA THR A 74 14.63 -17.71 6.85
C THR A 74 14.27 -16.26 6.53
N THR A 75 15.13 -15.57 5.77
CA THR A 75 14.86 -14.21 5.29
C THR A 75 13.61 -14.18 4.42
N LYS A 76 13.47 -15.09 3.46
CA LYS A 76 12.29 -15.17 2.59
C LYS A 76 11.01 -15.38 3.36
N GLU A 77 11.02 -16.25 4.38
CA GLU A 77 9.85 -16.46 5.24
C GLU A 77 9.49 -15.18 6.01
N CYS A 78 10.48 -14.51 6.60
CA CYS A 78 10.28 -13.23 7.26
C CYS A 78 9.65 -12.20 6.33
N LEU A 79 10.23 -11.99 5.14
CA LEU A 79 9.73 -11.05 4.15
C LEU A 79 8.33 -11.40 3.65
N ARG A 80 8.01 -12.69 3.50
CA ARG A 80 6.66 -13.14 3.14
C ARG A 80 5.64 -12.80 4.24
N ASN A 81 6.01 -12.94 5.51
CA ASN A 81 5.18 -12.53 6.62
C ASN A 81 4.97 -11.00 6.63
N VAL A 82 6.02 -10.22 6.37
CA VAL A 82 5.91 -8.77 6.20
C VAL A 82 5.04 -8.41 4.99
N ALA A 83 5.16 -9.11 3.86
CA ALA A 83 4.30 -8.89 2.70
C ALA A 83 2.82 -9.18 2.99
N MET A 84 2.51 -10.20 3.80
CA MET A 84 1.15 -10.44 4.28
C MET A 84 0.63 -9.29 5.16
N GLN A 85 1.47 -8.74 6.04
CA GLN A 85 1.16 -7.54 6.82
C GLN A 85 0.81 -6.34 5.92
N VAL A 86 1.64 -6.07 4.90
CA VAL A 86 1.41 -5.00 3.92
C VAL A 86 0.09 -5.21 3.17
N ALA A 87 -0.21 -6.44 2.76
CA ALA A 87 -1.47 -6.76 2.09
C ALA A 87 -2.69 -6.50 3.00
N ALA A 88 -2.59 -6.85 4.28
CA ALA A 88 -3.68 -6.78 5.24
C ALA A 88 -3.96 -5.36 5.73
N LEU A 89 -2.91 -4.60 6.10
CA LEU A 89 -3.05 -3.31 6.77
C LEU A 89 -2.74 -2.09 5.88
N SER A 90 -2.32 -2.31 4.62
CA SER A 90 -2.13 -1.25 3.62
C SER A 90 -1.30 -0.05 4.13
N PRO A 91 -0.11 -0.25 4.71
CA PRO A 91 0.72 0.87 5.16
C PRO A 91 1.06 1.79 3.99
N LYS A 92 1.24 3.08 4.28
CA LYS A 92 1.61 4.10 3.28
C LYS A 92 3.11 4.34 3.24
N TYR A 93 3.79 4.20 4.38
CA TYR A 93 5.20 4.50 4.58
C TYR A 93 5.90 3.31 5.22
N LEU A 94 7.22 3.23 5.03
CA LEU A 94 8.02 2.19 5.69
C LEU A 94 8.15 2.49 7.19
N SER A 95 8.51 3.73 7.53
CA SER A 95 8.69 4.21 8.90
C SER A 95 8.17 5.64 9.07
N SER A 96 8.10 6.13 10.30
CA SER A 96 7.73 7.53 10.59
C SER A 96 8.74 8.57 10.06
N ASP A 97 9.98 8.15 9.81
CA ASP A 97 11.01 9.01 9.21
C ASP A 97 10.73 9.26 7.72
N ASP A 98 10.02 8.36 7.06
CA ASP A 98 9.67 8.45 5.64
C ASP A 98 8.40 9.27 5.38
N ILE A 99 7.71 9.71 6.44
CA ILE A 99 6.51 10.54 6.30
C ILE A 99 6.92 11.95 5.85
N PRO A 100 6.43 12.44 4.69
CA PRO A 100 6.70 13.79 4.25
C PRO A 100 6.22 14.84 5.27
N GLU A 101 7.01 15.89 5.49
CA GLU A 101 6.66 16.94 6.44
C GLU A 101 5.34 17.63 6.08
N GLU A 102 5.07 17.79 4.79
CA GLU A 102 3.80 18.33 4.29
C GLU A 102 2.59 17.48 4.74
N TYR A 103 2.72 16.15 4.73
CA TYR A 103 1.69 15.24 5.24
C TYR A 103 1.48 15.42 6.75
N LYS A 104 2.58 15.49 7.52
CA LYS A 104 2.52 15.72 8.99
C LYS A 104 1.82 17.03 9.32
N GLU A 105 2.14 18.10 8.61
CA GLU A 105 1.52 19.40 8.79
C GLU A 105 0.04 19.42 8.39
N HIS A 106 -0.31 18.73 7.30
CA HIS A 106 -1.68 18.61 6.84
C HIS A 106 -2.55 17.90 7.87
N GLU A 107 -2.14 16.73 8.33
CA GLU A 107 -2.86 15.96 9.36
C GLU A 107 -2.97 16.73 10.68
N LYS A 108 -1.90 17.44 11.06
CA LYS A 108 -1.91 18.31 12.24
C LYS A 108 -2.98 19.41 12.12
N LYS A 109 -3.13 20.06 10.96
CA LYS A 109 -4.16 21.08 10.74
C LYS A 109 -5.56 20.49 10.86
N ILE A 110 -5.80 19.33 10.24
CA ILE A 110 -7.09 18.63 10.33
C ILE A 110 -7.44 18.32 11.78
N LEU A 111 -6.50 17.76 12.55
CA LEU A 111 -6.71 17.43 13.96
C LEU A 111 -6.98 18.66 14.81
N ILE A 112 -6.31 19.80 14.56
CA ILE A 112 -6.57 21.07 15.24
C ILE A 112 -8.00 21.52 15.01
N GLU A 113 -8.47 21.50 13.75
CA GLU A 113 -9.84 21.90 13.42
C GLU A 113 -10.87 20.97 14.05
N GLN A 114 -10.66 19.65 13.99
CA GLN A 114 -11.53 18.67 14.63
C GLN A 114 -11.64 18.89 16.14
N LEU A 115 -10.49 19.16 16.81
CA LEU A 115 -10.47 19.38 18.25
C LEU A 115 -11.14 20.71 18.65
N LYS A 116 -10.97 21.76 17.85
CA LYS A 116 -11.62 23.07 18.09
C LYS A 116 -13.14 23.01 17.89
N ASN A 117 -13.59 22.20 16.95
CA ASN A 117 -15.02 22.05 16.65
C ASN A 117 -15.74 21.08 17.60
N ASP A 118 -15.01 20.34 18.45
CA ASP A 118 -15.60 19.45 19.44
C ASP A 118 -15.95 20.24 20.73
N PRO A 119 -17.25 20.40 21.10
CA PRO A 119 -17.66 21.12 22.30
C PRO A 119 -17.01 20.61 23.60
N LYS A 120 -16.61 19.33 23.64
CA LYS A 120 -15.94 18.72 24.80
C LYS A 120 -14.52 19.27 25.03
N ASN A 121 -13.96 19.93 24.03
CA ASN A 121 -12.61 20.49 24.09
C ASN A 121 -12.60 22.03 24.27
N ALA A 122 -13.76 22.69 24.15
CA ALA A 122 -13.88 24.14 24.18
C ALA A 122 -13.34 24.80 25.48
N SER A 123 -13.36 24.05 26.58
CA SER A 123 -12.85 24.51 27.89
C SER A 123 -11.44 24.04 28.23
N LYS A 124 -10.78 23.29 27.34
CA LYS A 124 -9.44 22.75 27.60
C LYS A 124 -8.36 23.78 27.33
N PRO A 125 -7.34 23.89 28.22
CA PRO A 125 -6.17 24.71 27.96
C PRO A 125 -5.41 24.30 26.70
N GLU A 126 -4.77 25.26 26.03
CA GLU A 126 -4.06 25.05 24.75
C GLU A 126 -2.97 23.97 24.86
N ASN A 127 -2.22 23.92 25.95
CA ASN A 127 -1.21 22.91 26.21
C ASN A 127 -1.77 21.47 26.31
N ILE A 128 -3.03 21.31 26.69
CA ILE A 128 -3.70 20.01 26.72
C ILE A 128 -4.11 19.64 25.29
N ILE A 129 -4.61 20.60 24.51
CA ILE A 129 -4.95 20.39 23.09
C ILE A 129 -3.72 19.98 22.30
N GLU A 130 -2.58 20.63 22.49
CA GLU A 130 -1.32 20.26 21.83
C GLU A 130 -0.87 18.83 22.15
N LYS A 131 -0.96 18.43 23.42
CA LYS A 131 -0.66 17.04 23.81
C LYS A 131 -1.62 16.03 23.19
N MET A 132 -2.90 16.39 23.06
CA MET A 132 -3.90 15.55 22.40
C MET A 132 -3.59 15.38 20.90
N ILE A 133 -3.18 16.47 20.22
CA ILE A 133 -2.77 16.45 18.81
C ILE A 133 -1.55 15.53 18.65
N THR A 134 -0.52 15.74 19.43
CA THR A 134 0.71 14.93 19.39
C THR A 134 0.42 13.45 19.62
N GLY A 135 -0.45 13.12 20.58
CA GLY A 135 -0.83 11.74 20.86
C GLY A 135 -1.66 11.10 19.73
N ARG A 136 -2.54 11.86 19.08
CA ARG A 136 -3.32 11.37 17.93
C ARG A 136 -2.45 11.18 16.69
N LEU A 137 -1.57 12.13 16.39
CA LEU A 137 -0.60 12.00 15.29
C LEU A 137 0.30 10.78 15.48
N ALA A 138 0.84 10.59 16.70
CA ALA A 138 1.68 9.43 17.01
C ALA A 138 0.91 8.10 16.84
N LYS A 139 -0.39 8.07 17.13
CA LYS A 139 -1.23 6.91 16.89
C LYS A 139 -1.46 6.68 15.40
N GLU A 140 -1.80 7.71 14.65
CA GLU A 140 -2.01 7.65 13.21
C GLU A 140 -0.74 7.19 12.48
N PHE A 141 0.43 7.75 12.84
CA PHE A 141 1.70 7.34 12.23
C PHE A 141 2.02 5.87 12.49
N LYS A 142 1.65 5.33 13.65
CA LYS A 142 1.76 3.88 13.92
C LYS A 142 0.84 3.03 13.03
N GLU A 143 -0.28 3.57 12.59
CA GLU A 143 -1.20 2.85 11.72
C GLU A 143 -0.76 2.89 10.25
N VAL A 144 -0.13 3.98 9.79
CA VAL A 144 0.28 4.14 8.40
C VAL A 144 1.73 3.72 8.10
N CYS A 145 2.56 3.49 9.11
CA CYS A 145 3.96 3.09 8.96
C CYS A 145 4.16 1.60 9.22
N LEU A 146 4.62 0.87 8.21
CA LEU A 146 4.77 -0.59 8.25
C LEU A 146 5.53 -1.09 9.48
N LEU A 147 6.72 -0.50 9.76
CA LEU A 147 7.59 -0.97 10.84
C LEU A 147 7.01 -0.70 12.24
N GLU A 148 6.10 0.25 12.37
CA GLU A 148 5.47 0.66 13.63
C GLU A 148 4.12 0.00 13.84
N GLN A 149 3.50 -0.55 12.80
CA GLN A 149 2.25 -1.31 12.91
C GLN A 149 2.40 -2.50 13.87
N GLU A 150 1.35 -2.78 14.64
CA GLU A 150 1.26 -4.04 15.38
C GLU A 150 1.28 -5.22 14.39
N TYR A 151 2.18 -6.17 14.62
CA TYR A 151 2.32 -7.31 13.73
C TYR A 151 1.13 -8.24 13.86
N VAL A 152 0.41 -8.49 12.77
CA VAL A 152 -0.88 -9.22 12.76
C VAL A 152 -0.80 -10.66 13.28
N LYS A 153 0.38 -11.28 13.27
CA LYS A 153 0.60 -12.63 13.80
C LYS A 153 1.19 -12.63 15.21
N ALA A 154 1.45 -11.47 15.81
CA ALA A 154 2.02 -11.37 17.13
C ALA A 154 0.98 -11.69 18.22
N GLU A 155 1.32 -12.57 19.14
CA GLU A 155 0.52 -12.86 20.33
C GLU A 155 0.68 -11.78 21.42
N ASN A 156 1.82 -11.06 21.42
CA ASN A 156 2.24 -10.13 22.46
C ASN A 156 2.19 -8.65 22.05
N LYS A 157 1.47 -8.32 20.97
CA LYS A 157 1.35 -6.94 20.42
C LYS A 157 2.68 -6.27 20.04
N GLU A 158 3.68 -7.06 19.67
CA GLU A 158 4.91 -6.51 19.12
C GLU A 158 4.67 -5.87 17.75
N ASN A 159 5.48 -4.88 17.40
CA ASN A 159 5.42 -4.27 16.08
C ASN A 159 6.26 -5.05 15.05
N VAL A 160 6.04 -4.73 13.77
CA VAL A 160 6.74 -5.36 12.65
C VAL A 160 8.26 -5.23 12.77
N ALA A 161 8.77 -4.06 13.20
CA ALA A 161 10.22 -3.85 13.39
C ALA A 161 10.82 -4.83 14.40
N LYS A 162 10.13 -5.09 15.52
CA LYS A 162 10.59 -6.06 16.53
C LYS A 162 10.54 -7.48 16.00
N TYR A 163 9.47 -7.83 15.28
CA TYR A 163 9.37 -9.13 14.64
C TYR A 163 10.55 -9.36 13.69
N VAL A 164 10.79 -8.44 12.75
CA VAL A 164 11.89 -8.56 11.78
C VAL A 164 13.23 -8.71 12.48
N LYS A 165 13.50 -7.89 13.50
CA LYS A 165 14.74 -7.95 14.30
C LYS A 165 14.89 -9.27 15.08
N SER A 166 13.80 -9.90 15.50
CA SER A 166 13.84 -11.18 16.20
C SER A 166 14.23 -12.35 15.30
N VAL A 167 14.00 -12.23 13.99
CA VAL A 167 14.34 -13.25 12.99
C VAL A 167 15.84 -13.23 12.66
N GLY A 168 16.45 -12.05 12.58
CA GLY A 168 17.87 -11.93 12.25
C GLY A 168 18.28 -10.51 11.87
N ASP A 169 19.44 -10.39 11.24
CA ASP A 169 19.96 -9.13 10.71
C ASP A 169 19.32 -8.83 9.34
N ILE A 170 18.08 -8.38 9.42
CA ILE A 170 17.24 -8.07 8.26
C ILE A 170 16.80 -6.62 8.35
N THR A 171 17.09 -5.83 7.32
CA THR A 171 16.65 -4.43 7.22
C THR A 171 15.72 -4.28 6.04
N ILE A 172 14.44 -4.05 6.29
CA ILE A 172 13.46 -3.76 5.23
C ILE A 172 13.84 -2.42 4.57
N LYS A 173 14.00 -2.42 3.25
CA LYS A 173 14.36 -1.23 2.47
C LYS A 173 13.15 -0.53 1.89
N GLN A 174 12.25 -1.31 1.30
CA GLN A 174 11.03 -0.79 0.69
C GLN A 174 9.99 -1.89 0.52
N PHE A 175 8.78 -1.47 0.29
CA PHE A 175 7.70 -2.32 -0.19
C PHE A 175 6.93 -1.62 -1.30
N VAL A 176 6.30 -2.43 -2.15
CA VAL A 176 5.35 -1.97 -3.16
C VAL A 176 4.06 -2.73 -2.95
N ARG A 177 2.93 -2.05 -2.92
CA ARG A 177 1.61 -2.66 -2.86
C ARG A 177 0.75 -2.13 -4.01
N PHE A 178 0.15 -3.04 -4.75
CA PHE A 178 -0.84 -2.73 -5.77
C PHE A 178 -2.14 -3.47 -5.47
N GLU A 179 -3.24 -2.77 -5.64
CA GLU A 179 -4.57 -3.34 -5.54
C GLU A 179 -5.37 -3.03 -6.81
N THR A 180 -6.09 -4.03 -7.33
CA THR A 180 -6.93 -3.87 -8.51
C THR A 180 -8.04 -2.85 -8.23
N GLY A 181 -8.15 -1.84 -9.09
CA GLY A 181 -9.15 -0.77 -8.95
C GLY A 181 -8.80 0.32 -7.93
N GLU A 182 -7.61 0.27 -7.32
CA GLU A 182 -7.15 1.30 -6.38
C GLU A 182 -7.16 2.70 -7.02
N GLY A 183 -7.77 3.69 -6.34
CA GLY A 183 -7.88 5.07 -6.81
C GLY A 183 -8.82 5.27 -8.02
N MET A 184 -9.63 4.29 -8.37
CA MET A 184 -10.73 4.48 -9.30
C MET A 184 -11.98 4.93 -8.54
N GLU A 185 -12.69 5.94 -9.05
CA GLU A 185 -14.01 6.26 -8.54
C GLU A 185 -14.91 5.05 -8.75
N LYS A 186 -15.47 4.51 -7.67
CA LYS A 186 -16.53 3.54 -7.77
C LYS A 186 -17.73 4.30 -8.32
N LYS A 187 -18.16 3.99 -9.55
CA LYS A 187 -19.50 4.39 -9.98
C LYS A 187 -20.48 3.72 -9.02
N ASP A 188 -21.23 4.51 -8.27
CA ASP A 188 -22.43 4.03 -7.59
C ASP A 188 -23.43 3.67 -8.70
N GLU A 189 -23.34 2.45 -9.19
CA GLU A 189 -24.33 1.87 -10.10
C GLU A 189 -25.57 1.63 -9.24
N ASN A 190 -26.43 2.64 -9.21
CA ASN A 190 -27.76 2.48 -8.65
C ASN A 190 -28.61 1.68 -9.67
N PHE A 191 -28.44 0.36 -9.62
CA PHE A 191 -29.14 -0.57 -10.51
C PHE A 191 -30.65 -0.31 -10.59
N ALA A 192 -31.27 0.18 -9.52
CA ALA A 192 -32.66 0.57 -9.49
C ALA A 192 -32.97 1.79 -10.39
N GLU A 193 -32.07 2.77 -10.47
CA GLU A 193 -32.20 3.92 -11.38
C GLU A 193 -31.92 3.56 -12.83
N GLU A 194 -30.97 2.67 -13.09
CA GLU A 194 -30.71 2.19 -14.45
C GLU A 194 -31.88 1.39 -15.02
N VAL A 195 -32.46 0.51 -14.21
CA VAL A 195 -33.68 -0.24 -14.61
C VAL A 195 -34.85 0.73 -14.83
N ALA A 196 -35.04 1.73 -13.96
CA ALA A 196 -36.10 2.73 -14.12
C ALA A 196 -35.90 3.59 -15.38
N LYS A 197 -34.67 3.92 -15.78
CA LYS A 197 -34.35 4.61 -17.03
C LYS A 197 -34.53 3.74 -18.27
N ALA A 198 -34.29 2.44 -18.17
CA ALA A 198 -34.45 1.50 -19.28
C ALA A 198 -35.93 1.11 -19.53
N MET A 199 -36.82 1.36 -18.57
CA MET A 199 -38.27 1.05 -18.67
C MET A 199 -39.13 2.26 -19.12
N ASN A 200 -38.52 3.45 -19.29
CA ASN A 200 -39.14 4.65 -19.86
C ASN A 200 -38.57 4.95 -21.26
#